data_c0e8cb54aa045400243727a5a09e07c7
#
_entry.id   c0e8cb54aa045400243727a5a09e07c7
#
_cell.length_a   1.000
_cell.length_b   1.000
_cell.length_c   1.000
_cell.angle_alpha   90.00
_cell.angle_beta   90.00
_cell.angle_gamma   90.00
#
_symmetry.space_group_name_H-M   'P 1'
#
loop_
_entity.id
_entity.type
_entity.pdbx_description
1 polymer ?
#
loop_
_entity_poly.entity_id
_entity_poly.type
_entity_poly.pdbx_seq_one_letter_code
_entity_poly.pdbx_strand_id
1 'polypeptide(L)'
;ASSAASDVYKRQQYVRSYWDMDNFYAFSGGAPEVYLTYARWLAKNAIAHAKITGKITVSGQRIQASDGGYIGTVTLTTDADLIRISKAAGSITGNSGGSDEAYYYVKSGDTIRILSDKSSFSVYMESIASSAEEAGFLVGIPSASIQKVLVPIEGTPYPLQSAVVTFELLYGTVFVTKQSMDGILLQGAVFELLDESGAVLAEAVTDAQGRAVFSGIAPGRYQVREKTAPQGYRLSVVSAQEIMVTAGADTACMFINERMMGIIRVIKTDSMTGKPLPGVTFTVTRLTAPASDNASNIGKVVATITTNADGIAQTEALPWGEYRIAETNALDGYVDTDFVTIVQIK
;
A
#
# COMPACT_ATOMS: atom_id res chain seq x y z
N ALA A 1 -25.47 -27.68 -2.30
CA ALA A 1 -26.54 -26.73 -2.66
C ALA A 1 -27.93 -27.37 -2.72
N SER A 2 -28.04 -28.68 -2.94
CA SER A 2 -29.34 -29.34 -3.04
C SER A 2 -29.95 -29.78 -1.70
N SER A 3 -29.17 -29.97 -0.65
CA SER A 3 -29.69 -30.44 0.65
C SER A 3 -30.37 -29.31 1.46
N ALA A 4 -29.77 -28.13 1.51
CA ALA A 4 -30.33 -27.01 2.28
C ALA A 4 -31.67 -26.49 1.69
N ALA A 5 -31.77 -26.38 0.36
CA ALA A 5 -33.03 -26.01 -0.29
C ALA A 5 -34.13 -27.06 -0.09
N SER A 6 -33.77 -28.37 -0.10
CA SER A 6 -34.67 -29.47 0.20
C SER A 6 -35.16 -29.46 1.64
N ASP A 7 -34.28 -29.08 2.59
CA ASP A 7 -34.68 -29.01 4.00
C ASP A 7 -35.59 -27.82 4.28
N VAL A 8 -35.32 -26.65 3.68
CA VAL A 8 -36.22 -25.48 3.78
C VAL A 8 -37.59 -25.80 3.19
N TYR A 9 -37.64 -26.50 2.04
CA TYR A 9 -38.90 -26.92 1.42
C TYR A 9 -39.68 -27.93 2.27
N LYS A 10 -38.97 -28.93 2.84
CA LYS A 10 -39.58 -29.88 3.77
C LYS A 10 -40.08 -29.23 5.04
N ARG A 11 -39.36 -28.23 5.57
CA ARG A 11 -39.77 -27.43 6.74
C ARG A 11 -41.02 -26.61 6.44
N GLN A 12 -41.08 -25.97 5.27
CA GLN A 12 -42.31 -25.27 4.83
C GLN A 12 -43.50 -26.19 4.66
N GLN A 13 -43.32 -27.41 4.16
CA GLN A 13 -44.36 -28.42 4.04
C GLN A 13 -44.79 -28.95 5.41
N TYR A 14 -43.84 -29.18 6.34
CA TYR A 14 -44.11 -29.63 7.68
C TYR A 14 -44.96 -28.61 8.46
N VAL A 15 -44.60 -27.32 8.39
CA VAL A 15 -45.38 -26.24 8.96
C VAL A 15 -46.76 -26.15 8.30
N ARG A 16 -46.88 -26.32 6.97
CA ARG A 16 -48.19 -26.31 6.29
C ARG A 16 -49.07 -27.53 6.60
N SER A 17 -48.51 -28.72 6.76
CA SER A 17 -49.27 -29.94 7.00
C SER A 17 -49.68 -30.15 8.48
N TYR A 18 -48.86 -29.64 9.42
CA TYR A 18 -49.17 -29.75 10.84
C TYR A 18 -50.05 -28.59 11.38
N TRP A 19 -50.06 -27.45 10.66
CA TRP A 19 -50.75 -26.25 11.07
C TRP A 19 -51.86 -25.83 10.08
N ASP A 20 -52.50 -26.82 9.48
CA ASP A 20 -53.76 -26.56 8.80
C ASP A 20 -54.78 -26.12 9.88
N MET A 21 -54.97 -24.81 9.90
CA MET A 21 -55.68 -24.15 11.00
C MET A 21 -57.15 -24.59 11.12
N ASP A 22 -57.68 -25.21 10.08
CA ASP A 22 -59.06 -25.76 10.08
C ASP A 22 -59.16 -27.03 10.92
N ASN A 23 -58.07 -27.76 11.21
CA ASN A 23 -58.07 -28.94 12.08
C ASN A 23 -57.81 -28.61 13.55
N PHE A 24 -57.53 -27.39 13.93
CA PHE A 24 -57.33 -26.99 15.32
C PHE A 24 -58.65 -26.98 16.13
N TYR A 25 -59.82 -27.08 15.43
CA TYR A 25 -61.13 -27.17 16.03
C TYR A 25 -61.50 -28.56 16.58
N ALA A 26 -60.65 -29.56 16.44
CA ALA A 26 -60.90 -30.91 16.93
C ALA A 26 -60.72 -31.09 18.45
N PHE A 27 -60.34 -30.05 19.18
CA PHE A 27 -60.34 -30.05 20.64
C PHE A 27 -61.73 -29.54 21.11
N SER A 28 -62.59 -30.45 21.46
CA SER A 28 -63.93 -30.17 22.03
C SER A 28 -63.77 -29.34 23.33
N GLY A 29 -64.12 -28.07 23.23
CA GLY A 29 -64.18 -27.15 24.38
C GLY A 29 -63.34 -25.89 24.17
N GLY A 30 -63.65 -25.06 23.21
CA GLY A 30 -63.14 -23.73 22.90
C GLY A 30 -61.84 -23.30 23.59
N ALA A 31 -60.71 -23.43 22.88
CA ALA A 31 -59.43 -22.92 23.40
C ALA A 31 -59.54 -21.40 23.61
N PRO A 32 -59.18 -20.87 24.79
CA PRO A 32 -59.16 -19.44 25.01
C PRO A 32 -58.40 -18.70 23.91
N GLU A 33 -58.92 -17.54 23.49
CA GLU A 33 -58.36 -16.70 22.40
C GLU A 33 -56.84 -16.44 22.52
N VAL A 34 -56.34 -16.44 23.76
CA VAL A 34 -54.95 -16.31 24.11
C VAL A 34 -54.07 -17.42 23.47
N TYR A 35 -54.54 -18.67 23.46
CA TYR A 35 -53.79 -19.80 22.90
C TYR A 35 -53.79 -19.78 21.36
N LEU A 36 -54.88 -19.35 20.78
CA LEU A 36 -54.99 -19.17 19.33
C LEU A 36 -54.08 -18.02 18.84
N THR A 37 -54.04 -16.94 19.59
CA THR A 37 -53.16 -15.80 19.31
C THR A 37 -51.68 -16.20 19.39
N TYR A 38 -51.32 -16.98 20.39
CA TYR A 38 -49.97 -17.47 20.57
C TYR A 38 -49.56 -18.50 19.48
N ALA A 39 -50.44 -19.43 19.16
CA ALA A 39 -50.25 -20.38 18.06
C ALA A 39 -50.12 -19.68 16.69
N ARG A 40 -50.91 -18.62 16.42
CA ARG A 40 -50.79 -17.77 15.24
C ARG A 40 -49.45 -17.01 15.22
N TRP A 41 -49.02 -16.49 16.35
CA TRP A 41 -47.72 -15.82 16.50
C TRP A 41 -46.57 -16.79 16.24
N LEU A 42 -46.60 -18.00 16.80
CA LEU A 42 -45.58 -19.05 16.55
C LEU A 42 -45.54 -19.44 15.08
N ALA A 43 -46.68 -19.70 14.43
CA ALA A 43 -46.73 -20.05 13.01
C ALA A 43 -46.20 -18.92 12.13
N LYS A 44 -46.54 -17.65 12.43
CA LYS A 44 -46.03 -16.49 11.73
C LYS A 44 -44.52 -16.34 11.86
N ASN A 45 -43.96 -16.56 13.05
CA ASN A 45 -42.53 -16.49 13.28
C ASN A 45 -41.80 -17.67 12.64
N ALA A 46 -42.34 -18.90 12.72
CA ALA A 46 -41.77 -20.05 12.04
C ALA A 46 -41.73 -19.85 10.51
N ILE A 47 -42.77 -19.27 9.90
CA ILE A 47 -42.79 -18.93 8.47
C ILE A 47 -41.79 -17.83 8.15
N ALA A 48 -41.64 -16.81 9.01
CA ALA A 48 -40.66 -15.76 8.83
C ALA A 48 -39.24 -16.31 8.88
N HIS A 49 -38.92 -17.16 9.87
CA HIS A 49 -37.63 -17.82 10.00
C HIS A 49 -37.32 -18.80 8.85
N ALA A 50 -38.33 -19.49 8.32
CA ALA A 50 -38.18 -20.39 7.17
C ALA A 50 -37.74 -19.70 5.86
N LYS A 51 -37.80 -18.35 5.81
CA LYS A 51 -37.31 -17.53 4.68
C LYS A 51 -35.87 -17.04 4.86
N ILE A 52 -35.31 -17.21 6.05
CA ILE A 52 -33.93 -16.79 6.34
C ILE A 52 -32.98 -17.72 5.57
N THR A 53 -32.12 -17.11 4.75
CA THR A 53 -31.11 -17.83 3.96
C THR A 53 -29.80 -17.96 4.69
N GLY A 54 -29.54 -17.09 5.65
CA GLY A 54 -28.28 -16.96 6.35
C GLY A 54 -27.15 -16.39 5.49
N LYS A 55 -27.48 -15.81 4.34
CA LYS A 55 -26.46 -15.26 3.45
C LYS A 55 -25.67 -14.18 4.17
N ILE A 56 -24.35 -14.34 4.22
CA ILE A 56 -23.43 -13.32 4.72
C ILE A 56 -22.94 -12.49 3.54
N THR A 57 -23.10 -11.17 3.64
CA THR A 57 -22.56 -10.22 2.67
C THR A 57 -21.48 -9.38 3.34
N VAL A 58 -20.40 -9.18 2.62
CA VAL A 58 -19.18 -8.51 3.08
C VAL A 58 -19.01 -7.21 2.29
N SER A 59 -18.75 -6.10 2.97
CA SER A 59 -18.46 -4.81 2.34
C SER A 59 -17.45 -3.99 3.16
N GLY A 60 -16.85 -2.97 2.55
CA GLY A 60 -15.90 -2.08 3.22
C GLY A 60 -14.64 -2.79 3.74
N GLN A 61 -14.29 -3.94 3.17
CA GLN A 61 -13.13 -4.72 3.57
C GLN A 61 -11.85 -3.94 3.32
N ARG A 62 -11.03 -3.79 4.37
CA ARG A 62 -9.71 -3.17 4.32
C ARG A 62 -8.81 -3.71 5.42
N ILE A 63 -7.50 -3.60 5.22
CA ILE A 63 -6.48 -3.90 6.22
C ILE A 63 -5.51 -2.72 6.29
N GLN A 64 -5.01 -2.44 7.48
CA GLN A 64 -3.99 -1.41 7.73
C GLN A 64 -3.01 -1.89 8.78
N ALA A 65 -1.76 -1.43 8.71
CA ALA A 65 -0.79 -1.60 9.78
C ALA A 65 -1.17 -0.75 11.00
N SER A 66 -0.84 -1.22 12.19
CA SER A 66 -1.02 -0.50 13.46
C SER A 66 0.10 -0.85 14.43
N ASP A 67 0.23 -0.08 15.52
CA ASP A 67 1.16 -0.42 16.59
C ASP A 67 0.79 -1.79 17.19
N GLY A 68 1.65 -2.79 16.97
CA GLY A 68 1.47 -4.16 17.45
C GLY A 68 0.79 -5.11 16.46
N GLY A 69 0.68 -4.78 15.17
CA GLY A 69 0.20 -5.70 14.15
C GLY A 69 -0.62 -5.06 13.03
N TYR A 70 -1.69 -5.72 12.66
CA TYR A 70 -2.56 -5.32 11.55
C TYR A 70 -4.01 -5.33 11.98
N ILE A 71 -4.80 -4.39 11.48
CA ILE A 71 -6.24 -4.31 11.74
C ILE A 71 -6.98 -4.52 10.44
N GLY A 72 -7.69 -5.66 10.35
CA GLY A 72 -8.71 -5.90 9.33
C GLY A 72 -10.02 -5.24 9.74
N THR A 73 -10.64 -4.49 8.84
CA THR A 73 -11.95 -3.87 9.06
C THR A 73 -12.91 -4.35 7.99
N VAL A 74 -14.14 -4.69 8.39
CA VAL A 74 -15.18 -5.18 7.47
C VAL A 74 -16.56 -4.89 8.02
N THR A 75 -17.51 -4.58 7.15
CA THR A 75 -18.94 -4.49 7.47
C THR A 75 -19.63 -5.78 7.01
N LEU A 76 -20.38 -6.40 7.92
CA LEU A 76 -21.06 -7.67 7.69
C LEU A 76 -22.57 -7.46 7.71
N THR A 77 -23.28 -8.04 6.75
CA THR A 77 -24.74 -8.05 6.73
C THR A 77 -25.25 -9.46 6.50
N THR A 78 -26.39 -9.78 7.11
CA THR A 78 -27.06 -11.07 6.97
C THR A 78 -28.57 -10.90 7.15
N ASP A 79 -29.34 -11.82 6.64
CA ASP A 79 -30.75 -11.99 6.95
C ASP A 79 -30.99 -12.96 8.12
N ALA A 80 -29.92 -13.54 8.69
CA ALA A 80 -29.95 -14.35 9.91
C ALA A 80 -29.99 -13.46 11.17
N ASP A 81 -30.23 -14.07 12.33
CA ASP A 81 -30.29 -13.35 13.60
C ASP A 81 -28.92 -12.75 13.98
N LEU A 82 -27.85 -13.51 13.83
CA LEU A 82 -26.50 -13.12 14.16
C LEU A 82 -25.47 -13.80 13.21
N ILE A 83 -24.27 -13.25 13.19
CA ILE A 83 -23.08 -13.90 12.67
C ILE A 83 -22.17 -14.21 13.87
N ARG A 84 -21.70 -15.44 14.02
CA ARG A 84 -20.70 -15.81 15.05
C ARG A 84 -19.32 -15.96 14.44
N ILE A 85 -18.32 -15.52 15.19
CA ILE A 85 -16.90 -15.62 14.83
C ILE A 85 -16.17 -16.20 16.03
N SER A 86 -15.38 -17.27 15.84
CA SER A 86 -14.61 -17.89 16.90
C SER A 86 -13.58 -16.91 17.50
N LYS A 87 -13.43 -16.91 18.81
CA LYS A 87 -12.38 -16.14 19.52
C LYS A 87 -10.96 -16.59 19.15
N ALA A 88 -10.81 -17.77 18.57
CA ALA A 88 -9.53 -18.23 18.00
C ALA A 88 -9.08 -17.38 16.78
N ALA A 89 -9.98 -16.61 16.17
CA ALA A 89 -9.64 -15.71 15.06
C ALA A 89 -8.89 -14.44 15.51
N GLY A 90 -8.78 -14.18 16.80
CA GLY A 90 -8.14 -12.99 17.36
C GLY A 90 -9.11 -12.08 18.13
N SER A 91 -8.64 -10.89 18.50
CA SER A 91 -9.46 -9.90 19.19
C SER A 91 -10.33 -9.14 18.17
N ILE A 92 -11.65 -9.10 18.46
CA ILE A 92 -12.64 -8.41 17.62
C ILE A 92 -13.30 -7.30 18.43
N THR A 93 -13.51 -6.15 17.79
CA THR A 93 -14.26 -5.00 18.33
C THR A 93 -15.26 -4.49 17.31
N GLY A 94 -16.27 -3.74 17.78
CA GLY A 94 -17.34 -3.21 16.92
C GLY A 94 -18.50 -4.20 16.69
N ASN A 95 -18.48 -5.36 17.34
CA ASN A 95 -19.57 -6.33 17.32
C ASN A 95 -20.64 -5.91 18.35
N SER A 96 -21.87 -5.70 17.92
CA SER A 96 -22.98 -5.28 18.78
C SER A 96 -23.80 -6.45 19.34
N GLY A 97 -23.52 -7.67 18.88
CA GLY A 97 -24.20 -8.89 19.34
C GLY A 97 -23.64 -9.47 20.64
N GLY A 98 -22.55 -8.88 21.18
CA GLY A 98 -21.92 -9.40 22.40
C GLY A 98 -20.91 -10.53 22.14
N SER A 99 -20.59 -11.30 23.18
CA SER A 99 -19.71 -12.48 23.08
C SER A 99 -19.96 -13.43 24.25
N ASP A 100 -19.63 -14.70 24.07
CA ASP A 100 -19.54 -15.71 25.11
C ASP A 100 -18.08 -16.19 25.28
N GLU A 101 -17.86 -17.37 25.87
CA GLU A 101 -16.51 -17.93 26.05
C GLU A 101 -15.81 -18.28 24.74
N ALA A 102 -16.57 -18.71 23.71
CA ALA A 102 -16.04 -19.28 22.45
C ALA A 102 -16.15 -18.33 21.26
N TYR A 103 -17.15 -17.44 21.24
CA TYR A 103 -17.52 -16.67 20.05
C TYR A 103 -17.74 -15.19 20.35
N TYR A 104 -17.48 -14.37 19.33
CA TYR A 104 -18.03 -13.03 19.17
C TYR A 104 -19.29 -13.11 18.30
N TYR A 105 -20.30 -12.31 18.64
CA TYR A 105 -21.57 -12.23 17.91
C TYR A 105 -21.69 -10.85 17.25
N VAL A 106 -22.03 -10.86 15.95
CA VAL A 106 -22.09 -9.69 15.09
C VAL A 106 -23.51 -9.57 14.57
N LYS A 107 -24.13 -8.39 14.73
CA LYS A 107 -25.43 -8.09 14.13
C LYS A 107 -25.28 -7.63 12.69
N SER A 108 -26.34 -7.78 11.91
CA SER A 108 -26.39 -7.29 10.53
C SER A 108 -26.18 -5.77 10.49
N GLY A 109 -25.19 -5.32 9.70
CA GLY A 109 -24.80 -3.92 9.60
C GLY A 109 -23.62 -3.50 10.48
N ASP A 110 -23.17 -4.36 11.40
CA ASP A 110 -21.98 -4.05 12.21
C ASP A 110 -20.72 -3.93 11.35
N THR A 111 -19.88 -2.96 11.70
CA THR A 111 -18.51 -2.83 11.17
C THR A 111 -17.55 -3.28 12.24
N ILE A 112 -16.96 -4.44 12.04
CA ILE A 112 -16.02 -5.05 12.97
C ILE A 112 -14.58 -4.75 12.60
N ARG A 113 -13.70 -4.72 13.64
CA ARG A 113 -12.25 -4.58 13.52
C ARG A 113 -11.61 -5.81 14.17
N ILE A 114 -10.71 -6.44 13.43
CA ILE A 114 -10.05 -7.68 13.82
C ILE A 114 -8.56 -7.41 13.89
N LEU A 115 -7.96 -7.60 15.08
CA LEU A 115 -6.53 -7.45 15.30
C LEU A 115 -5.82 -8.77 14.97
N SER A 116 -4.73 -8.70 14.20
CA SER A 116 -3.87 -9.83 13.85
C SER A 116 -2.40 -9.41 13.92
N ASP A 117 -1.52 -10.34 14.24
CA ASP A 117 -0.07 -10.21 14.15
C ASP A 117 0.48 -10.41 12.72
N LYS A 118 -0.39 -10.79 11.78
CA LYS A 118 -0.04 -11.12 10.40
C LYS A 118 -0.61 -10.10 9.41
N SER A 119 0.19 -9.74 8.41
CA SER A 119 -0.22 -8.88 7.29
C SER A 119 -1.20 -9.55 6.32
N SER A 120 -1.35 -10.87 6.42
CA SER A 120 -2.37 -11.65 5.71
C SER A 120 -2.99 -12.66 6.67
N PHE A 121 -4.33 -12.64 6.77
CA PHE A 121 -5.07 -13.56 7.61
C PHE A 121 -6.50 -13.74 7.10
N SER A 122 -7.11 -14.86 7.47
CA SER A 122 -8.50 -15.17 7.11
C SER A 122 -9.33 -15.39 8.36
N VAL A 123 -10.58 -14.94 8.31
CA VAL A 123 -11.55 -15.11 9.39
C VAL A 123 -12.72 -15.91 8.88
N TYR A 124 -12.96 -17.04 9.53
CA TYR A 124 -14.12 -17.88 9.30
C TYR A 124 -15.28 -17.38 10.16
N MET A 125 -16.45 -17.34 9.58
CA MET A 125 -17.66 -16.90 10.24
C MET A 125 -18.87 -17.70 9.79
N GLU A 126 -19.88 -17.78 10.66
CA GLU A 126 -21.12 -18.49 10.41
C GLU A 126 -22.29 -17.62 10.75
N SER A 127 -23.27 -17.53 9.87
CA SER A 127 -24.57 -16.99 10.22
C SER A 127 -25.36 -18.02 11.02
N ILE A 128 -26.03 -17.56 12.06
CA ILE A 128 -26.81 -18.40 12.95
C ILE A 128 -28.23 -17.85 13.06
N ALA A 129 -29.18 -18.75 13.15
CA ALA A 129 -30.52 -18.43 13.58
C ALA A 129 -30.83 -19.18 14.88
N SER A 130 -31.61 -18.54 15.74
CA SER A 130 -32.22 -19.25 16.86
C SER A 130 -33.26 -20.23 16.33
N SER A 131 -33.09 -21.52 16.63
CA SER A 131 -34.02 -22.50 16.11
C SER A 131 -35.35 -22.45 16.83
N ALA A 132 -36.39 -22.17 16.07
CA ALA A 132 -37.72 -22.51 16.51
C ALA A 132 -37.96 -24.06 16.54
N GLU A 133 -37.05 -24.83 15.92
CA GLU A 133 -37.16 -26.30 15.84
C GLU A 133 -36.60 -27.04 17.05
N GLU A 134 -35.65 -26.45 17.76
CA GLU A 134 -35.23 -26.97 19.07
C GLU A 134 -35.92 -26.30 20.25
N ALA A 135 -36.75 -25.27 19.99
CA ALA A 135 -37.69 -24.78 20.95
C ALA A 135 -38.73 -25.90 21.21
N GLY A 136 -38.33 -26.82 22.04
CA GLY A 136 -39.22 -27.87 22.49
C GLY A 136 -40.36 -27.25 23.32
N PHE A 137 -41.49 -27.87 23.30
CA PHE A 137 -42.55 -27.53 24.25
C PHE A 137 -42.57 -28.61 25.33
N LEU A 138 -42.31 -28.24 26.56
CA LEU A 138 -42.64 -29.09 27.69
C LEU A 138 -44.16 -29.14 27.83
N VAL A 139 -44.71 -30.28 27.48
CA VAL A 139 -46.13 -30.53 27.75
C VAL A 139 -46.20 -31.09 29.17
N GLY A 140 -46.49 -30.22 30.13
CA GLY A 140 -46.89 -30.69 31.46
C GLY A 140 -48.24 -31.36 31.34
N ILE A 141 -48.38 -32.62 31.75
CA ILE A 141 -49.65 -33.28 31.97
C ILE A 141 -49.84 -33.35 33.49
N PRO A 142 -50.45 -32.32 34.08
CA PRO A 142 -50.89 -32.44 35.46
C PRO A 142 -52.21 -33.22 35.40
N SER A 143 -52.47 -33.98 36.46
CA SER A 143 -53.64 -34.85 36.62
C SER A 143 -54.91 -34.44 35.90
N ALA A 144 -55.83 -35.37 35.69
CA ALA A 144 -57.00 -35.32 34.76
C ALA A 144 -57.90 -34.04 34.78
N SER A 145 -57.60 -33.05 35.58
CA SER A 145 -58.36 -31.78 35.71
C SER A 145 -57.61 -30.49 35.37
N ILE A 146 -56.36 -30.52 34.90
CA ILE A 146 -55.57 -29.32 34.61
C ILE A 146 -55.12 -29.29 33.14
N GLN A 147 -55.27 -28.12 32.50
CA GLN A 147 -54.87 -27.88 31.11
C GLN A 147 -53.38 -28.15 30.88
N LYS A 148 -53.07 -28.74 29.71
CA LYS A 148 -51.67 -28.87 29.20
C LYS A 148 -51.06 -27.50 29.06
N VAL A 149 -49.98 -27.22 29.73
CA VAL A 149 -49.21 -25.99 29.61
C VAL A 149 -48.05 -26.25 28.67
N LEU A 150 -47.98 -25.46 27.60
CA LEU A 150 -46.87 -25.43 26.67
C LEU A 150 -45.85 -24.38 27.18
N VAL A 151 -44.71 -24.81 27.57
CA VAL A 151 -43.60 -23.91 27.93
C VAL A 151 -42.57 -23.94 26.80
N PRO A 152 -42.31 -22.80 26.16
CA PRO A 152 -41.28 -22.73 25.17
C PRO A 152 -39.92 -22.94 25.86
N ILE A 153 -39.07 -23.81 25.28
CA ILE A 153 -37.68 -23.97 25.65
C ILE A 153 -36.90 -23.22 24.60
N GLU A 154 -35.92 -22.38 25.01
CA GLU A 154 -35.03 -21.73 24.08
C GLU A 154 -34.25 -22.79 23.30
N GLY A 155 -34.31 -22.70 21.97
CA GLY A 155 -33.53 -23.58 21.10
C GLY A 155 -32.04 -23.18 21.06
N THR A 156 -31.18 -24.16 20.78
CA THR A 156 -29.75 -23.87 20.52
C THR A 156 -29.56 -23.21 19.17
N PRO A 157 -28.73 -22.15 19.07
CA PRO A 157 -28.40 -21.55 17.79
C PRO A 157 -27.75 -22.54 16.84
N TYR A 158 -28.20 -22.63 15.61
CA TYR A 158 -27.61 -23.49 14.58
C TYR A 158 -27.07 -22.68 13.39
N PRO A 159 -25.97 -23.16 12.75
CA PRO A 159 -25.40 -22.49 11.61
C PRO A 159 -26.27 -22.66 10.36
N LEU A 160 -26.46 -21.57 9.62
CA LEU A 160 -27.17 -21.54 8.34
C LEU A 160 -26.20 -21.57 7.17
N GLN A 161 -25.27 -20.62 7.15
CA GLN A 161 -24.23 -20.50 6.13
C GLN A 161 -22.91 -20.09 6.77
N SER A 162 -21.83 -20.42 6.09
CA SER A 162 -20.49 -19.99 6.45
C SER A 162 -19.89 -19.11 5.38
N ALA A 163 -18.98 -18.21 5.79
CA ALA A 163 -18.18 -17.40 4.91
C ALA A 163 -16.74 -17.29 5.46
N VAL A 164 -15.81 -17.01 4.58
CA VAL A 164 -14.43 -16.67 4.92
C VAL A 164 -14.13 -15.30 4.36
N VAL A 165 -13.60 -14.42 5.20
CA VAL A 165 -13.08 -13.12 4.80
C VAL A 165 -11.57 -13.16 4.94
N THR A 166 -10.86 -12.91 3.84
CA THR A 166 -9.39 -12.87 3.83
C THR A 166 -8.94 -11.41 3.76
N PHE A 167 -8.08 -11.02 4.70
CA PHE A 167 -7.41 -9.74 4.73
C PHE A 167 -5.97 -9.94 4.27
N GLU A 168 -5.52 -9.12 3.32
CA GLU A 168 -4.16 -9.16 2.79
C GLU A 168 -3.68 -7.73 2.55
N LEU A 169 -2.57 -7.36 3.21
CA LEU A 169 -1.93 -6.08 2.99
C LEU A 169 -1.08 -6.18 1.71
N LEU A 170 -1.57 -5.58 0.65
CA LEU A 170 -0.83 -5.45 -0.60
C LEU A 170 0.13 -4.27 -0.49
N TYR A 171 1.42 -4.56 -0.67
CA TYR A 171 2.47 -3.56 -0.71
C TYR A 171 2.58 -2.95 -2.11
N GLY A 172 3.01 -1.69 -2.18
CA GLY A 172 3.32 -1.01 -3.43
C GLY A 172 4.81 -0.95 -3.71
N THR A 173 5.16 -0.44 -4.90
CA THR A 173 6.54 -0.17 -5.32
C THR A 173 6.68 1.29 -5.71
N VAL A 174 7.79 1.93 -5.31
CA VAL A 174 8.12 3.30 -5.69
C VAL A 174 9.29 3.27 -6.67
N PHE A 175 9.08 3.81 -7.85
CA PHE A 175 10.09 4.01 -8.89
C PHE A 175 10.53 5.47 -8.93
N VAL A 176 11.82 5.70 -8.78
CA VAL A 176 12.44 7.01 -8.93
C VAL A 176 13.16 7.03 -10.27
N THR A 177 12.90 8.04 -11.10
CA THR A 177 13.68 8.30 -12.32
C THR A 177 14.54 9.53 -12.09
N LYS A 178 15.84 9.40 -12.36
CA LYS A 178 16.81 10.47 -12.24
C LYS A 178 17.38 10.85 -13.61
N GLN A 179 17.26 12.12 -13.96
CA GLN A 179 17.79 12.64 -15.22
C GLN A 179 18.41 14.04 -15.05
N SER A 180 19.22 14.44 -16.02
CA SER A 180 19.68 15.81 -16.15
C SER A 180 18.67 16.69 -16.88
N MET A 181 18.88 18.02 -16.90
CA MET A 181 18.04 18.97 -17.64
C MET A 181 18.00 18.68 -19.15
N ASP A 182 19.05 18.10 -19.70
CA ASP A 182 19.18 17.69 -21.10
C ASP A 182 18.69 16.24 -21.36
N GLY A 183 18.01 15.61 -20.37
CA GLY A 183 17.34 14.32 -20.50
C GLY A 183 18.25 13.11 -20.37
N ILE A 184 19.52 13.27 -19.97
CA ILE A 184 20.43 12.14 -19.74
C ILE A 184 20.05 11.44 -18.43
N LEU A 185 19.89 10.12 -18.47
CA LEU A 185 19.62 9.30 -17.31
C LEU A 185 20.89 9.22 -16.41
N LEU A 186 20.72 9.46 -15.10
CA LEU A 186 21.82 9.68 -14.18
C LEU A 186 21.98 8.52 -13.20
N GLN A 187 23.11 7.83 -13.30
CA GLN A 187 23.52 6.79 -12.37
C GLN A 187 24.19 7.38 -11.12
N GLY A 188 23.98 6.73 -9.95
CA GLY A 188 24.73 7.02 -8.73
C GLY A 188 24.09 8.10 -7.84
N ALA A 189 22.89 8.57 -8.14
CA ALA A 189 22.11 9.37 -7.19
C ALA A 189 21.62 8.49 -6.03
N VAL A 190 21.73 8.98 -4.80
CA VAL A 190 21.21 8.30 -3.61
C VAL A 190 19.91 8.94 -3.20
N PHE A 191 18.87 8.13 -3.06
CA PHE A 191 17.53 8.53 -2.61
C PHE A 191 17.20 7.90 -1.27
N GLU A 192 16.47 8.62 -0.45
CA GLU A 192 15.86 8.17 0.79
C GLU A 192 14.35 8.17 0.66
N LEU A 193 13.70 7.12 1.18
CA LEU A 193 12.27 7.07 1.41
C LEU A 193 12.02 7.39 2.89
N LEU A 194 11.18 8.40 3.16
CA LEU A 194 10.85 8.85 4.51
C LEU A 194 9.36 8.64 4.78
N ASP A 195 9.02 8.36 6.04
CA ASP A 195 7.63 8.34 6.51
C ASP A 195 7.10 9.75 6.80
N GLU A 196 5.85 9.83 7.24
CA GLU A 196 5.19 11.12 7.60
C GLU A 196 5.88 11.85 8.77
N SER A 197 6.63 11.14 9.61
CA SER A 197 7.40 11.73 10.70
C SER A 197 8.76 12.30 10.25
N GLY A 198 9.17 11.99 9.00
CA GLY A 198 10.48 12.31 8.45
C GLY A 198 11.57 11.29 8.79
N ALA A 199 11.21 10.13 9.34
CA ALA A 199 12.16 9.05 9.58
C ALA A 199 12.50 8.34 8.27
N VAL A 200 13.80 8.02 8.08
CA VAL A 200 14.28 7.30 6.90
C VAL A 200 13.95 5.82 7.03
N LEU A 201 13.16 5.31 6.10
CA LEU A 201 12.76 3.90 6.05
C LEU A 201 13.70 3.06 5.18
N ALA A 202 14.18 3.62 4.08
CA ALA A 202 15.03 2.92 3.12
C ALA A 202 15.88 3.90 2.32
N GLU A 203 17.00 3.39 1.76
CA GLU A 203 17.83 4.08 0.77
C GLU A 203 17.90 3.26 -0.51
N ALA A 204 17.98 3.94 -1.66
CA ALA A 204 18.18 3.34 -2.96
C ALA A 204 19.10 4.21 -3.83
N VAL A 205 19.88 3.57 -4.72
CA VAL A 205 20.81 4.23 -5.61
C VAL A 205 20.36 4.03 -7.06
N THR A 206 20.46 5.07 -7.87
CA THR A 206 20.11 4.96 -9.30
C THR A 206 21.10 4.13 -10.09
N ASP A 207 20.58 3.22 -10.89
CA ASP A 207 21.32 2.37 -11.82
C ASP A 207 21.75 3.13 -13.11
N ALA A 208 22.33 2.41 -14.07
CA ALA A 208 22.74 2.96 -15.36
C ALA A 208 21.58 3.48 -16.22
N GLN A 209 20.34 3.08 -15.91
CA GLN A 209 19.11 3.56 -16.52
C GLN A 209 18.48 4.72 -15.74
N GLY A 210 19.22 5.28 -14.76
CA GLY A 210 18.75 6.38 -13.92
C GLY A 210 17.60 5.99 -12.99
N ARG A 211 17.44 4.70 -12.63
CA ARG A 211 16.31 4.19 -11.84
C ARG A 211 16.76 3.75 -10.47
N ALA A 212 16.04 4.21 -9.43
CA ALA A 212 16.07 3.65 -8.10
C ALA A 212 14.68 3.08 -7.74
N VAL A 213 14.63 2.02 -6.93
CA VAL A 213 13.40 1.28 -6.62
C VAL A 213 13.31 1.02 -5.13
N PHE A 214 12.15 1.33 -4.55
CA PHE A 214 11.77 0.92 -3.21
C PHE A 214 10.59 -0.04 -3.31
N SER A 215 10.79 -1.31 -2.94
CA SER A 215 9.78 -2.37 -3.00
C SER A 215 9.25 -2.71 -1.62
N GLY A 216 8.03 -3.27 -1.57
CA GLY A 216 7.44 -3.73 -0.32
C GLY A 216 7.03 -2.58 0.60
N ILE A 217 6.59 -1.46 0.04
CA ILE A 217 6.18 -0.29 0.80
C ILE A 217 4.69 -0.39 1.13
N ALA A 218 4.34 -0.27 2.41
CA ALA A 218 2.95 -0.27 2.84
C ALA A 218 2.18 0.92 2.22
N PRO A 219 0.87 0.78 1.95
CA PRO A 219 0.06 1.90 1.49
C PRO A 219 0.08 3.05 2.49
N GLY A 220 0.30 4.27 2.01
CA GLY A 220 0.42 5.45 2.88
C GLY A 220 1.06 6.64 2.18
N ARG A 221 1.24 7.71 2.94
CA ARG A 221 1.96 8.92 2.51
C ARG A 221 3.43 8.79 2.87
N TYR A 222 4.27 9.17 1.94
CA TYR A 222 5.73 9.13 2.08
C TYR A 222 6.35 10.33 1.41
N GLN A 223 7.63 10.54 1.68
CA GLN A 223 8.46 11.51 0.97
C GLN A 223 9.66 10.81 0.37
N VAL A 224 9.94 11.05 -0.91
CA VAL A 224 11.20 10.65 -1.55
C VAL A 224 12.11 11.85 -1.57
N ARG A 225 13.32 11.71 -1.05
CA ARG A 225 14.32 12.78 -0.97
C ARG A 225 15.62 12.36 -1.65
N GLU A 226 16.19 13.22 -2.49
CA GLU A 226 17.54 13.05 -2.98
C GLU A 226 18.53 13.43 -1.87
N LYS A 227 19.29 12.44 -1.38
CA LYS A 227 20.34 12.61 -0.36
C LYS A 227 21.64 13.08 -0.97
N THR A 228 22.01 12.47 -2.10
CA THR A 228 23.28 12.75 -2.77
C THR A 228 23.07 12.80 -4.27
N ALA A 229 23.49 13.90 -4.87
CA ALA A 229 23.48 14.06 -6.32
C ALA A 229 24.53 13.14 -6.98
N PRO A 230 24.32 12.72 -8.23
CA PRO A 230 25.34 12.02 -9.00
C PRO A 230 26.59 12.88 -9.20
N GLN A 231 27.74 12.23 -9.34
CA GLN A 231 28.98 12.93 -9.60
C GLN A 231 28.88 13.83 -10.84
N GLY A 232 29.31 15.08 -10.72
CA GLY A 232 29.27 16.07 -11.78
C GLY A 232 27.95 16.82 -11.91
N TYR A 233 27.04 16.59 -10.98
CA TYR A 233 25.73 17.25 -10.94
C TYR A 233 25.47 17.92 -9.59
N ARG A 234 24.69 18.98 -9.59
CA ARG A 234 24.26 19.69 -8.37
C ARG A 234 22.99 19.05 -7.84
N LEU A 235 22.84 19.00 -6.51
CA LEU A 235 21.61 18.62 -5.88
C LEU A 235 20.47 19.51 -6.37
N SER A 236 19.32 18.92 -6.70
CA SER A 236 18.15 19.67 -7.16
C SER A 236 17.66 20.65 -6.10
N VAL A 237 17.12 21.78 -6.54
CA VAL A 237 16.40 22.72 -5.67
C VAL A 237 15.16 22.06 -5.08
N VAL A 238 14.50 21.18 -5.87
CA VAL A 238 13.43 20.30 -5.38
C VAL A 238 14.06 18.95 -5.03
N SER A 239 14.64 18.91 -3.82
CA SER A 239 15.32 17.68 -3.35
C SER A 239 14.39 16.65 -2.73
N ALA A 240 13.11 16.98 -2.53
CA ALA A 240 12.12 16.07 -1.94
C ALA A 240 10.75 16.20 -2.62
N GLN A 241 10.04 15.08 -2.75
CA GLN A 241 8.68 15.01 -3.30
C GLN A 241 7.80 14.14 -2.41
N GLU A 242 6.61 14.63 -2.10
CA GLU A 242 5.58 13.82 -1.43
C GLU A 242 4.93 12.86 -2.43
N ILE A 243 4.72 11.63 -1.99
CA ILE A 243 4.09 10.59 -2.78
C ILE A 243 3.02 9.86 -1.97
N MET A 244 2.05 9.27 -2.67
CA MET A 244 1.06 8.36 -2.09
C MET A 244 1.29 6.97 -2.67
N VAL A 245 1.62 6.01 -1.80
CA VAL A 245 1.72 4.60 -2.18
C VAL A 245 0.35 3.96 -2.01
N THR A 246 -0.14 3.35 -3.09
CA THR A 246 -1.42 2.63 -3.12
C THR A 246 -1.16 1.13 -3.07
N ALA A 247 -2.06 0.39 -2.40
CA ALA A 247 -1.99 -1.06 -2.27
C ALA A 247 -1.87 -1.76 -3.64
N GLY A 248 -0.83 -2.58 -3.82
CA GLY A 248 -0.60 -3.36 -5.03
C GLY A 248 -0.30 -2.56 -6.29
N ALA A 249 0.01 -1.25 -6.18
CA ALA A 249 0.25 -0.39 -7.33
C ALA A 249 1.67 0.19 -7.33
N ASP A 250 2.13 0.54 -8.53
CA ASP A 250 3.40 1.25 -8.73
C ASP A 250 3.17 2.76 -8.61
N THR A 251 4.07 3.42 -7.89
CA THR A 251 4.14 4.88 -7.77
C THR A 251 5.44 5.36 -8.42
N ALA A 252 5.37 6.39 -9.25
CA ALA A 252 6.55 6.94 -9.93
C ALA A 252 6.78 8.40 -9.56
N CYS A 253 8.05 8.79 -9.40
CA CYS A 253 8.48 10.17 -9.25
C CYS A 253 9.76 10.42 -10.07
N MET A 254 10.02 11.69 -10.40
CA MET A 254 11.15 12.10 -11.23
C MET A 254 11.90 13.25 -10.60
N PHE A 255 13.24 13.17 -10.63
CA PHE A 255 14.14 14.22 -10.16
C PHE A 255 15.11 14.64 -11.27
N ILE A 256 15.33 15.96 -11.39
CA ILE A 256 16.17 16.55 -12.41
C ILE A 256 17.32 17.30 -11.74
N ASN A 257 18.57 17.06 -12.18
CA ASN A 257 19.74 17.80 -11.72
C ASN A 257 20.41 18.57 -12.84
N GLU A 258 21.03 19.67 -12.45
CA GLU A 258 21.90 20.48 -13.33
C GLU A 258 23.32 19.96 -13.34
N ARG A 259 23.97 20.03 -14.50
CA ARG A 259 25.41 19.76 -14.62
C ARG A 259 26.22 20.83 -13.89
N MET A 260 27.27 20.41 -13.25
CA MET A 260 28.30 21.31 -12.76
C MET A 260 29.16 21.74 -13.93
N MET A 261 29.27 23.03 -14.13
CA MET A 261 30.02 23.64 -15.23
C MET A 261 31.05 24.61 -14.65
N GLY A 262 32.20 24.71 -15.32
CA GLY A 262 33.24 25.66 -14.95
C GLY A 262 34.05 26.12 -16.17
N ILE A 263 34.84 27.16 -16.03
CA ILE A 263 35.76 27.65 -17.05
C ILE A 263 37.19 27.43 -16.61
N ILE A 264 38.06 27.11 -17.55
CA ILE A 264 39.50 27.02 -17.35
C ILE A 264 40.10 28.33 -17.85
N ARG A 265 40.88 29.02 -17.01
CA ARG A 265 41.63 30.23 -17.36
C ARG A 265 43.10 29.96 -17.24
N VAL A 266 43.86 30.28 -18.27
CA VAL A 266 45.32 30.25 -18.31
C VAL A 266 45.83 31.68 -18.36
N ILE A 267 46.88 31.98 -17.59
CA ILE A 267 47.57 33.25 -17.61
C ILE A 267 49.02 32.93 -18.01
N LYS A 268 49.48 33.51 -19.10
CA LYS A 268 50.87 33.33 -19.59
C LYS A 268 51.62 34.63 -19.51
N THR A 269 52.77 34.58 -18.84
CA THR A 269 53.66 35.74 -18.69
C THR A 269 55.09 35.31 -19.01
N ASP A 270 55.89 36.29 -19.40
CA ASP A 270 57.33 36.16 -19.52
C ASP A 270 57.96 35.94 -18.14
N SER A 271 58.80 34.90 -17.99
CA SER A 271 59.36 34.49 -16.70
C SER A 271 60.36 35.51 -16.09
N MET A 272 60.95 36.30 -16.94
CA MET A 272 62.02 37.27 -16.50
C MET A 272 61.43 38.66 -16.24
N THR A 273 60.48 39.09 -17.08
CA THR A 273 59.98 40.47 -17.03
C THR A 273 58.60 40.55 -16.41
N GLY A 274 57.89 39.41 -16.25
CA GLY A 274 56.47 39.35 -15.80
C GLY A 274 55.47 39.92 -16.80
N LYS A 275 55.89 40.32 -18.00
CA LYS A 275 55.00 40.91 -19.01
C LYS A 275 54.03 39.84 -19.58
N PRO A 276 52.76 40.22 -19.87
CA PRO A 276 51.85 39.34 -20.56
C PRO A 276 52.40 38.86 -21.90
N LEU A 277 52.12 37.56 -22.24
CA LEU A 277 52.51 36.98 -23.52
C LEU A 277 51.23 36.65 -24.34
N PRO A 278 50.85 37.50 -25.31
CA PRO A 278 49.74 37.23 -26.20
C PRO A 278 50.12 36.23 -27.31
N GLY A 279 49.13 35.50 -27.84
CA GLY A 279 49.31 34.61 -29.02
C GLY A 279 49.78 33.19 -28.69
N VAL A 280 49.96 32.84 -27.41
CA VAL A 280 50.31 31.49 -26.98
C VAL A 280 49.08 30.60 -27.01
N THR A 281 49.17 29.43 -27.64
CA THR A 281 48.04 28.50 -27.82
C THR A 281 48.18 27.30 -26.91
N PHE A 282 47.01 26.94 -26.28
CA PHE A 282 46.88 25.77 -25.43
C PHE A 282 45.78 24.86 -25.92
N THR A 283 45.99 23.56 -25.85
CA THR A 283 44.95 22.54 -26.02
C THR A 283 44.45 22.07 -24.69
N VAL A 284 43.14 21.87 -24.58
CA VAL A 284 42.44 21.35 -23.41
C VAL A 284 41.86 19.99 -23.77
N THR A 285 42.40 18.93 -23.16
CA THR A 285 41.97 17.55 -23.39
C THR A 285 41.20 17.05 -22.18
N ARG A 286 40.04 16.50 -22.38
CA ARG A 286 39.22 15.92 -21.28
C ARG A 286 39.78 14.56 -20.88
N LEU A 287 40.08 14.35 -19.59
CA LEU A 287 40.62 13.11 -19.04
C LEU A 287 39.57 12.24 -18.35
N THR A 288 38.61 12.85 -17.67
CA THR A 288 37.55 12.13 -16.94
C THR A 288 36.16 12.74 -17.19
N ALA A 289 35.15 11.92 -17.01
CA ALA A 289 33.77 12.30 -17.06
C ALA A 289 32.95 11.53 -16.02
N PRO A 290 31.78 12.03 -15.57
CA PRO A 290 30.85 11.23 -14.79
C PRO A 290 30.44 9.96 -15.52
N ALA A 291 30.06 8.91 -14.76
CA ALA A 291 29.61 7.63 -15.34
C ALA A 291 28.39 7.77 -16.26
N SER A 292 27.54 8.77 -16.01
CA SER A 292 26.35 9.08 -16.82
C SER A 292 26.65 9.85 -18.10
N ASP A 293 27.85 10.44 -18.22
CA ASP A 293 28.23 11.21 -19.41
C ASP A 293 28.71 10.28 -20.52
N ASN A 294 28.49 10.72 -21.75
CA ASN A 294 29.07 10.04 -22.90
C ASN A 294 30.59 10.10 -22.83
N ALA A 295 31.22 8.94 -22.58
CA ALA A 295 32.69 8.79 -22.51
C ALA A 295 33.39 9.09 -23.84
N SER A 296 32.66 9.37 -24.94
CA SER A 296 33.22 9.58 -26.28
C SER A 296 34.21 10.75 -26.36
N ASN A 297 34.17 11.69 -25.44
CA ASN A 297 35.06 12.85 -25.38
C ASN A 297 36.27 12.68 -24.47
N ILE A 298 36.41 11.55 -23.76
CA ILE A 298 37.59 11.25 -22.96
C ILE A 298 38.78 11.02 -23.91
N GLY A 299 39.91 11.65 -23.60
CA GLY A 299 41.13 11.62 -24.42
C GLY A 299 41.12 12.54 -25.64
N LYS A 300 40.01 13.30 -25.87
CA LYS A 300 39.94 14.23 -26.99
C LYS A 300 40.19 15.67 -26.55
N VAL A 301 40.74 16.49 -27.46
CA VAL A 301 40.81 17.93 -27.31
C VAL A 301 39.38 18.49 -27.40
N VAL A 302 38.92 19.14 -26.35
CA VAL A 302 37.61 19.74 -26.21
C VAL A 302 37.58 21.25 -26.41
N ALA A 303 38.77 21.88 -26.27
CA ALA A 303 38.98 23.29 -26.57
C ALA A 303 40.42 23.57 -26.99
N THR A 304 40.60 24.57 -27.84
CA THR A 304 41.86 25.21 -28.13
C THR A 304 41.72 26.69 -27.81
N ILE A 305 42.58 27.22 -26.96
CA ILE A 305 42.49 28.59 -26.44
C ILE A 305 43.81 29.31 -26.68
N THR A 306 43.75 30.59 -27.05
CA THR A 306 44.92 31.43 -27.33
C THR A 306 44.91 32.66 -26.46
N THR A 307 46.04 33.05 -25.92
CA THR A 307 46.17 34.20 -25.02
C THR A 307 45.95 35.52 -25.78
N ASN A 308 45.17 36.42 -25.16
CA ASN A 308 44.92 37.77 -25.62
C ASN A 308 46.06 38.75 -25.25
N ALA A 309 45.84 40.05 -25.49
CA ALA A 309 46.83 41.14 -25.17
C ALA A 309 47.25 41.13 -23.69
N ASP A 310 46.41 40.68 -22.79
CA ASP A 310 46.65 40.59 -21.35
C ASP A 310 47.32 39.27 -20.94
N GLY A 311 47.70 38.40 -21.92
CA GLY A 311 48.27 37.09 -21.68
C GLY A 311 47.24 36.09 -21.12
N ILE A 312 45.95 36.32 -21.28
CA ILE A 312 44.84 35.49 -20.74
C ILE A 312 44.20 34.69 -21.86
N ALA A 313 44.07 33.38 -21.65
CA ALA A 313 43.23 32.49 -22.46
C ALA A 313 42.21 31.81 -21.57
N GLN A 314 40.97 31.62 -22.04
CA GLN A 314 39.95 30.91 -21.28
C GLN A 314 39.07 30.07 -22.21
N THR A 315 38.50 28.99 -21.64
CA THR A 315 37.54 28.14 -22.33
C THR A 315 36.12 28.73 -22.20
N GLU A 316 35.20 28.28 -23.04
CA GLU A 316 33.79 28.25 -22.70
C GLU A 316 33.55 27.38 -21.46
N ALA A 317 32.34 27.35 -20.93
CA ALA A 317 31.98 26.51 -19.81
C ALA A 317 32.12 25.04 -20.19
N LEU A 318 32.95 24.30 -19.43
CA LEU A 318 33.18 22.89 -19.57
C LEU A 318 32.51 22.12 -18.43
N PRO A 319 32.01 20.90 -18.63
CA PRO A 319 31.39 20.10 -17.59
C PRO A 319 32.42 19.60 -16.57
N TRP A 320 31.92 19.15 -15.42
CA TRP A 320 32.69 18.51 -14.39
C TRP A 320 33.68 17.46 -14.98
N GLY A 321 34.89 17.41 -14.48
CA GLY A 321 35.91 16.45 -14.90
C GLY A 321 37.32 16.96 -14.72
N GLU A 322 38.27 16.12 -15.09
CA GLU A 322 39.71 16.48 -15.16
C GLU A 322 40.08 16.80 -16.58
N TYR A 323 40.93 17.80 -16.74
CA TYR A 323 41.39 18.30 -18.01
C TYR A 323 42.91 18.47 -18.02
N ARG A 324 43.54 17.94 -19.06
CA ARG A 324 44.92 18.20 -19.36
C ARG A 324 45.02 19.44 -20.23
N ILE A 325 45.83 20.40 -19.80
CA ILE A 325 46.17 21.60 -20.54
C ILE A 325 47.60 21.49 -21.01
N ALA A 326 47.82 21.63 -22.30
CA ALA A 326 49.13 21.58 -22.89
C ALA A 326 49.35 22.79 -23.79
N GLU A 327 50.51 23.44 -23.67
CA GLU A 327 50.99 24.45 -24.62
C GLU A 327 51.32 23.76 -25.93
N THR A 328 50.85 24.30 -27.06
CA THR A 328 51.06 23.69 -28.39
C THR A 328 51.72 24.64 -29.38
N ASN A 329 51.87 25.91 -29.03
CA ASN A 329 52.55 26.89 -29.85
C ASN A 329 53.20 27.95 -28.95
N ALA A 330 54.51 27.92 -28.83
CA ALA A 330 55.29 28.96 -28.19
C ALA A 330 55.50 30.15 -29.14
N LEU A 331 55.75 31.32 -28.56
CA LEU A 331 56.05 32.52 -29.36
C LEU A 331 57.48 32.50 -29.88
N ASP A 332 57.72 33.15 -31.03
CA ASP A 332 59.05 33.35 -31.56
C ASP A 332 59.94 34.04 -30.53
N GLY A 333 61.13 33.45 -30.30
CA GLY A 333 62.09 33.95 -29.31
C GLY A 333 61.88 33.40 -27.90
N TYR A 334 60.88 32.56 -27.65
CA TYR A 334 60.65 31.85 -26.38
C TYR A 334 60.93 30.37 -26.54
N VAL A 335 61.42 29.74 -25.46
CA VAL A 335 61.68 28.30 -25.42
C VAL A 335 60.33 27.60 -25.23
N ASP A 336 60.05 26.59 -26.05
CA ASP A 336 58.94 25.67 -25.80
C ASP A 336 59.26 24.88 -24.54
N THR A 337 58.37 25.00 -23.54
CA THR A 337 58.59 24.41 -22.21
C THR A 337 57.90 23.07 -22.04
N ASP A 338 57.27 22.49 -23.11
CA ASP A 338 56.45 21.29 -23.00
C ASP A 338 55.48 21.39 -21.81
N PHE A 339 54.93 22.58 -21.54
CA PHE A 339 54.06 22.82 -20.39
C PHE A 339 52.83 21.98 -20.48
N VAL A 340 52.65 21.14 -19.45
CA VAL A 340 51.46 20.31 -19.25
C VAL A 340 51.02 20.42 -17.81
N THR A 341 49.74 20.66 -17.60
CA THR A 341 49.13 20.61 -16.28
C THR A 341 47.77 19.94 -16.33
N ILE A 342 47.29 19.44 -15.16
CA ILE A 342 45.98 18.87 -14.99
C ILE A 342 45.18 19.77 -14.05
N VAL A 343 43.98 20.14 -14.45
CA VAL A 343 43.05 20.92 -13.65
C VAL A 343 41.74 20.16 -13.51
N GLN A 344 41.01 20.42 -12.43
CA GLN A 344 39.75 19.77 -12.14
C GLN A 344 38.64 20.83 -12.02
N ILE A 345 37.58 20.63 -12.77
CA ILE A 345 36.28 21.35 -12.60
C ILE A 345 35.46 20.54 -11.60
N LYS A 346 35.11 21.18 -10.47
CA LYS A 346 34.33 20.57 -9.37
C LYS A 346 33.04 21.29 -9.16
#